data_ea34c494616b973bea20d295a53e2a34
#
_entry.id   ea34c494616b973bea20d295a53e2a34
#
_cell.length_a   1.000
_cell.length_b   1.000
_cell.length_c   1.000
_cell.angle_alpha   90.00
_cell.angle_beta   90.00
_cell.angle_gamma   90.00
#
_symmetry.space_group_name_H-M   'P 1'
#
loop_
_entity.id
_entity.type
_entity.pdbx_description
1 polymer ?
#
loop_
_entity_poly.entity_id
_entity_poly.type
_entity_poly.pdbx_seq_one_letter_code
_entity_poly.pdbx_strand_id
1 'polypeptide(L)'
;ALLGAICSTSAGSDWLDVSPETETKKEEMFSKESGYRSALIGAYIRLKSTSLYGGEMTHGTVEMLAQHWNNTSKGSKEYLLSLFDYRNSTVESSFSAIYNNLYKVIADVNAVLEDIDANKDIFKENNYELIKAEALALRAYCHFDILRLFGPTPSNVPADAILPYVKVVSTAPNSKITYREFTDNLLADLTMAESLMDE
;
A
#
# COMPACT_ATOMS: atom_id res chain seq x y z
N ALA A 1 -37.81 20.50 1.56
CA ALA A 1 -37.53 19.09 1.71
C ALA A 1 -36.91 18.57 0.42
N LEU A 2 -35.60 18.46 0.32
CA LEU A 2 -34.90 17.79 -0.79
C LEU A 2 -34.17 16.58 -0.20
N LEU A 3 -34.63 15.41 -0.59
CA LEU A 3 -33.94 14.13 -0.34
C LEU A 3 -32.65 14.11 -1.17
N GLY A 4 -31.52 14.10 -0.47
CA GLY A 4 -30.24 13.75 -1.06
C GLY A 4 -30.14 12.24 -1.19
N ALA A 5 -30.15 11.71 -2.42
CA ALA A 5 -29.84 10.32 -2.71
C ALA A 5 -28.33 10.09 -2.53
N ILE A 6 -27.96 9.37 -1.49
CA ILE A 6 -26.61 8.87 -1.32
C ILE A 6 -26.46 7.67 -2.26
N CYS A 7 -25.82 7.87 -3.42
CA CYS A 7 -25.34 6.76 -4.24
C CYS A 7 -24.13 6.12 -3.54
N SER A 8 -24.40 5.05 -2.78
CA SER A 8 -23.37 4.10 -2.37
C SER A 8 -22.92 3.30 -3.59
N THR A 9 -21.87 3.75 -4.26
CA THR A 9 -21.18 2.94 -5.26
C THR A 9 -20.42 1.84 -4.51
N SER A 10 -20.96 0.63 -4.51
CA SER A 10 -20.25 -0.58 -4.13
C SER A 10 -19.14 -0.83 -5.16
N ALA A 11 -17.96 -0.27 -4.93
CA ALA A 11 -16.80 -0.55 -5.74
C ALA A 11 -16.14 -1.85 -5.24
N GLY A 12 -16.39 -2.93 -5.99
CA GLY A 12 -15.46 -4.04 -6.12
C GLY A 12 -15.12 -4.84 -4.87
N SER A 13 -16.09 -5.59 -4.31
CA SER A 13 -15.83 -6.61 -3.26
C SER A 13 -15.33 -7.95 -3.82
N ASP A 14 -15.25 -8.12 -5.13
CA ASP A 14 -14.97 -9.42 -5.77
C ASP A 14 -13.59 -10.02 -5.48
N TRP A 15 -12.61 -9.22 -5.08
CA TRP A 15 -11.28 -9.76 -4.76
C TRP A 15 -11.12 -10.16 -3.27
N LEU A 16 -12.07 -9.72 -2.42
CA LEU A 16 -12.14 -10.02 -0.99
C LEU A 16 -13.24 -11.03 -0.65
N ASP A 17 -13.93 -11.58 -1.68
CA ASP A 17 -14.91 -12.64 -1.48
C ASP A 17 -14.15 -13.92 -1.13
N VAL A 18 -14.03 -14.19 0.17
CA VAL A 18 -13.37 -15.37 0.73
C VAL A 18 -14.30 -16.55 0.49
N SER A 19 -14.31 -17.08 -0.74
CA SER A 19 -14.95 -18.34 -1.02
C SER A 19 -14.07 -19.49 -0.49
N PRO A 20 -14.65 -20.63 -0.10
CA PRO A 20 -13.85 -21.80 0.30
C PRO A 20 -12.81 -22.21 -0.75
N GLU A 21 -13.07 -21.97 -2.02
CA GLU A 21 -12.15 -22.21 -3.13
C GLU A 21 -10.94 -21.27 -3.11
N THR A 22 -11.14 -20.00 -2.70
CA THR A 22 -10.07 -19.00 -2.56
C THR A 22 -9.17 -19.33 -1.36
N GLU A 23 -9.75 -19.77 -0.24
CA GLU A 23 -9.00 -20.23 0.93
C GLU A 23 -8.15 -21.45 0.60
N THR A 24 -8.72 -22.45 -0.06
CA THR A 24 -7.99 -23.67 -0.48
C THR A 24 -6.81 -23.32 -1.40
N LYS A 25 -7.00 -22.40 -2.34
CA LYS A 25 -5.92 -21.94 -3.23
C LYS A 25 -4.83 -21.17 -2.47
N LYS A 26 -5.21 -20.39 -1.46
CA LYS A 26 -4.25 -19.69 -0.59
C LYS A 26 -3.44 -20.67 0.24
N GLU A 27 -4.10 -21.62 0.89
CA GLU A 27 -3.43 -22.69 1.66
C GLU A 27 -2.47 -23.51 0.79
N GLU A 28 -2.88 -23.93 -0.40
CA GLU A 28 -2.03 -24.64 -1.34
C GLU A 28 -0.81 -23.80 -1.76
N MET A 29 -1.00 -22.50 -2.05
CA MET A 29 0.07 -21.58 -2.42
C MET A 29 1.11 -21.46 -1.31
N PHE A 30 0.68 -21.21 -0.07
CA PHE A 30 1.56 -21.01 1.07
C PHE A 30 2.02 -22.31 1.77
N SER A 31 1.70 -23.46 1.22
CA SER A 31 2.26 -24.77 1.68
C SER A 31 3.71 -25.00 1.24
N LYS A 32 4.29 -24.12 0.41
CA LYS A 32 5.63 -24.27 -0.17
C LYS A 32 6.38 -22.92 -0.17
N GLU A 33 7.68 -22.96 0.04
CA GLU A 33 8.55 -21.77 -0.08
C GLU A 33 8.37 -21.02 -1.40
N SER A 34 8.22 -21.74 -2.53
CA SER A 34 8.02 -21.14 -3.85
C SER A 34 6.74 -20.30 -3.94
N GLY A 35 5.72 -20.63 -3.16
CA GLY A 35 4.48 -19.85 -3.08
C GLY A 35 4.69 -18.49 -2.41
N TYR A 36 5.44 -18.45 -1.30
CA TYR A 36 5.84 -17.21 -0.64
C TYR A 36 6.66 -16.31 -1.58
N ARG A 37 7.63 -16.88 -2.29
CA ARG A 37 8.40 -16.14 -3.31
C ARG A 37 7.52 -15.57 -4.42
N SER A 38 6.59 -16.39 -4.92
CA SER A 38 5.68 -15.97 -5.98
C SER A 38 4.75 -14.86 -5.53
N ALA A 39 4.24 -14.92 -4.30
CA ALA A 39 3.41 -13.85 -3.72
C ALA A 39 4.17 -12.54 -3.58
N LEU A 40 5.41 -12.58 -3.09
CA LEU A 40 6.27 -11.41 -2.97
C LEU A 40 6.61 -10.81 -4.35
N ILE A 41 6.92 -11.63 -5.34
CA ILE A 41 7.11 -11.19 -6.74
C ILE A 41 5.82 -10.54 -7.28
N GLY A 42 4.64 -11.08 -6.95
CA GLY A 42 3.35 -10.48 -7.30
C GLY A 42 3.19 -9.07 -6.76
N ALA A 43 3.60 -8.81 -5.51
CA ALA A 43 3.61 -7.48 -4.92
C ALA A 43 4.52 -6.52 -5.70
N TYR A 44 5.72 -6.93 -6.10
CA TYR A 44 6.61 -6.13 -6.95
C TYR A 44 6.05 -5.88 -8.35
N ILE A 45 5.37 -6.86 -8.95
CA ILE A 45 4.70 -6.66 -10.23
C ILE A 45 3.63 -5.57 -10.12
N ARG A 46 2.86 -5.57 -9.02
CA ARG A 46 1.87 -4.51 -8.75
C ARG A 46 2.54 -3.14 -8.57
N LEU A 47 3.66 -3.06 -7.86
CA LEU A 47 4.43 -1.82 -7.72
C LEU A 47 4.89 -1.24 -9.05
N LYS A 48 5.17 -2.06 -10.05
CA LYS A 48 5.58 -1.64 -11.40
C LYS A 48 4.42 -1.08 -12.23
N SER A 49 3.19 -1.07 -11.74
CA SER A 49 2.06 -0.49 -12.48
C SER A 49 2.27 1.00 -12.73
N THR A 50 1.66 1.53 -13.81
CA THR A 50 1.74 2.95 -14.16
C THR A 50 1.13 3.87 -13.12
N SER A 51 0.16 3.38 -12.34
CA SER A 51 -0.41 4.11 -11.19
C SER A 51 0.51 4.19 -9.98
N LEU A 52 1.60 3.42 -9.95
CA LEU A 52 2.60 3.43 -8.89
C LEU A 52 4.00 3.77 -9.46
N TYR A 53 5.02 2.95 -9.15
CA TYR A 53 6.41 3.26 -9.51
C TYR A 53 6.73 3.07 -10.99
N GLY A 54 5.84 2.48 -11.79
CA GLY A 54 5.95 2.47 -13.26
C GLY A 54 5.55 3.80 -13.91
N GLY A 55 5.10 4.79 -13.14
CA GLY A 55 4.67 6.08 -13.67
C GLY A 55 4.42 7.14 -12.61
N GLU A 56 3.26 7.14 -11.98
CA GLU A 56 2.77 8.23 -11.12
C GLU A 56 3.66 8.54 -9.90
N MET A 57 4.27 7.51 -9.30
CA MET A 57 5.14 7.62 -8.13
C MET A 57 6.61 7.91 -8.47
N THR A 58 6.97 8.01 -9.74
CA THR A 58 8.33 8.31 -10.22
C THR A 58 8.35 9.60 -11.02
N HIS A 59 7.93 9.58 -12.28
CA HIS A 59 8.01 10.70 -13.21
C HIS A 59 6.65 11.36 -13.53
N GLY A 60 5.57 10.88 -12.90
CA GLY A 60 4.20 11.41 -13.06
C GLY A 60 3.81 12.40 -11.96
N THR A 61 2.82 12.02 -11.16
CA THR A 61 2.20 12.89 -10.13
C THR A 61 3.22 13.49 -9.16
N VAL A 62 4.17 12.69 -8.62
CA VAL A 62 5.14 13.18 -7.63
C VAL A 62 6.10 14.22 -8.20
N GLU A 63 6.55 14.08 -9.45
CA GLU A 63 7.44 15.04 -10.12
C GLU A 63 6.72 16.35 -10.43
N MET A 64 5.44 16.30 -10.80
CA MET A 64 4.63 17.50 -11.01
C MET A 64 4.40 18.26 -9.71
N LEU A 65 4.13 17.57 -8.58
CA LEU A 65 4.02 18.17 -7.27
C LEU A 65 5.34 18.78 -6.79
N ALA A 66 6.46 18.16 -7.13
CA ALA A 66 7.80 18.68 -6.83
C ALA A 66 8.18 19.89 -7.71
N GLN A 67 7.34 20.27 -8.67
CA GLN A 67 7.58 21.39 -9.60
C GLN A 67 8.85 21.21 -10.46
N HIS A 68 9.28 19.96 -10.70
CA HIS A 68 10.45 19.67 -11.52
C HIS A 68 10.19 19.87 -13.02
N TRP A 69 8.92 19.89 -13.43
CA TRP A 69 8.50 20.04 -14.81
C TRP A 69 7.60 21.24 -14.99
N ASN A 70 7.81 21.96 -16.08
CA ASN A 70 6.92 23.05 -16.49
C ASN A 70 5.95 22.54 -17.55
N ASN A 71 4.67 22.43 -17.21
CA ASN A 71 3.63 22.05 -18.17
C ASN A 71 2.74 23.25 -18.50
N THR A 72 2.71 23.63 -19.79
CA THR A 72 1.93 24.76 -20.30
C THR A 72 0.60 24.33 -20.93
N SER A 73 0.33 23.04 -21.03
CA SER A 73 -0.90 22.51 -21.63
C SER A 73 -2.06 22.66 -20.64
N LYS A 74 -2.74 23.79 -20.70
CA LYS A 74 -3.87 24.12 -19.83
C LYS A 74 -4.94 23.03 -19.89
N GLY A 75 -5.39 22.60 -18.71
CA GLY A 75 -6.41 21.55 -18.56
C GLY A 75 -5.87 20.12 -18.57
N SER A 76 -4.59 19.89 -18.86
CA SER A 76 -3.99 18.57 -18.63
C SER A 76 -3.86 18.26 -17.13
N LYS A 77 -3.84 16.97 -16.78
CA LYS A 77 -3.61 16.52 -15.39
C LYS A 77 -2.32 17.12 -14.81
N GLU A 78 -1.25 17.11 -15.59
CA GLU A 78 0.06 17.62 -15.21
C GLU A 78 0.03 19.13 -14.93
N TYR A 79 -0.69 19.90 -15.75
CA TYR A 79 -0.89 21.32 -15.51
C TYR A 79 -1.67 21.57 -14.22
N LEU A 80 -2.75 20.82 -14.00
CA LEU A 80 -3.58 20.95 -12.79
C LEU A 80 -2.81 20.54 -11.52
N LEU A 81 -1.98 19.50 -11.60
CA LEU A 81 -1.06 19.11 -10.53
C LEU A 81 -0.05 20.21 -10.21
N SER A 82 0.52 20.87 -11.23
CA SER A 82 1.47 21.97 -11.04
C SER A 82 0.83 23.20 -10.36
N LEU A 83 -0.50 23.32 -10.43
CA LEU A 83 -1.28 24.33 -9.73
C LEU A 83 -1.80 23.86 -8.37
N PHE A 84 -1.50 22.62 -7.95
CA PHE A 84 -2.04 22.00 -6.75
C PHE A 84 -3.58 21.98 -6.71
N ASP A 85 -4.23 21.84 -7.88
CA ASP A 85 -5.69 21.77 -7.99
C ASP A 85 -6.21 20.38 -7.61
N TYR A 86 -6.20 20.09 -6.31
CA TYR A 86 -6.65 18.81 -5.73
C TYR A 86 -8.17 18.59 -5.82
N ARG A 87 -8.94 19.61 -6.22
CA ARG A 87 -10.41 19.50 -6.36
C ARG A 87 -10.84 19.06 -7.76
N ASN A 88 -9.91 19.05 -8.71
CA ASN A 88 -10.18 18.56 -10.04
C ASN A 88 -10.34 17.04 -10.03
N SER A 89 -11.41 16.53 -10.64
CA SER A 89 -11.74 15.10 -10.64
C SER A 89 -10.66 14.20 -11.25
N THR A 90 -9.91 14.70 -12.25
CA THR A 90 -8.80 13.95 -12.87
C THR A 90 -7.64 13.83 -11.90
N VAL A 91 -7.31 14.89 -11.16
CA VAL A 91 -6.28 14.89 -10.12
C VAL A 91 -6.69 13.98 -8.96
N GLU A 92 -7.93 14.13 -8.48
CA GLU A 92 -8.50 13.29 -7.43
C GLU A 92 -8.46 11.80 -7.80
N SER A 93 -8.82 11.46 -9.04
CA SER A 93 -8.77 10.08 -9.54
C SER A 93 -7.35 9.51 -9.53
N SER A 94 -6.33 10.32 -9.87
CA SER A 94 -4.93 9.89 -9.82
C SER A 94 -4.48 9.59 -8.38
N PHE A 95 -4.81 10.47 -7.42
CA PHE A 95 -4.50 10.23 -6.01
C PHE A 95 -5.24 9.01 -5.46
N SER A 96 -6.52 8.85 -5.81
CA SER A 96 -7.31 7.68 -5.42
C SER A 96 -6.70 6.38 -5.96
N ALA A 97 -6.22 6.39 -7.21
CA ALA A 97 -5.56 5.24 -7.81
C ALA A 97 -4.24 4.89 -7.10
N ILE A 98 -3.41 5.90 -6.77
CA ILE A 98 -2.18 5.69 -6.00
C ILE A 98 -2.51 5.09 -4.63
N TYR A 99 -3.41 5.73 -3.88
CA TYR A 99 -3.82 5.30 -2.54
C TYR A 99 -4.30 3.84 -2.53
N ASN A 100 -5.28 3.54 -3.38
CA ASN A 100 -5.87 2.20 -3.44
C ASN A 100 -4.86 1.13 -3.88
N ASN A 101 -3.98 1.43 -4.84
CA ASN A 101 -3.00 0.46 -5.32
C ASN A 101 -1.85 0.24 -4.32
N LEU A 102 -1.44 1.26 -3.55
CA LEU A 102 -0.50 1.06 -2.43
C LEU A 102 -1.08 0.12 -1.37
N TYR A 103 -2.36 0.30 -0.98
CA TYR A 103 -3.00 -0.61 -0.02
C TYR A 103 -3.21 -2.02 -0.59
N LYS A 104 -3.37 -2.18 -1.91
CA LYS A 104 -3.38 -3.52 -2.53
C LYS A 104 -2.01 -4.20 -2.43
N VAL A 105 -0.91 -3.46 -2.61
CA VAL A 105 0.44 -4.00 -2.38
C VAL A 105 0.62 -4.40 -0.92
N ILE A 106 0.15 -3.57 0.02
CA ILE A 106 0.18 -3.88 1.45
C ILE A 106 -0.61 -5.15 1.77
N ALA A 107 -1.78 -5.35 1.14
CA ALA A 107 -2.56 -6.57 1.30
C ALA A 107 -1.83 -7.81 0.75
N ASP A 108 -1.19 -7.70 -0.43
CA ASP A 108 -0.37 -8.79 -1.00
C ASP A 108 0.77 -9.16 -0.05
N VAL A 109 1.45 -8.16 0.52
CA VAL A 109 2.54 -8.36 1.50
C VAL A 109 2.03 -8.93 2.82
N ASN A 110 0.90 -8.46 3.32
CA ASN A 110 0.29 -9.00 4.53
C ASN A 110 -0.09 -10.48 4.36
N ALA A 111 -0.53 -10.89 3.17
CA ALA A 111 -0.79 -12.31 2.88
C ALA A 111 0.49 -13.16 2.97
N VAL A 112 1.65 -12.62 2.59
CA VAL A 112 2.95 -13.29 2.80
C VAL A 112 3.27 -13.40 4.29
N LEU A 113 3.01 -12.35 5.08
CA LEU A 113 3.39 -12.28 6.49
C LEU A 113 2.44 -13.05 7.42
N GLU A 114 1.21 -13.36 6.99
CA GLU A 114 0.16 -13.91 7.84
C GLU A 114 0.56 -15.23 8.50
N ASP A 115 1.07 -16.17 7.70
CA ASP A 115 1.37 -17.52 8.17
C ASP A 115 2.86 -17.89 8.06
N ILE A 116 3.73 -16.95 7.70
CA ILE A 116 5.14 -17.25 7.44
C ILE A 116 5.85 -17.81 8.67
N ASP A 117 5.49 -17.35 9.86
CA ASP A 117 6.10 -17.80 11.11
C ASP A 117 5.66 -19.24 11.47
N ALA A 118 4.40 -19.56 11.23
CA ALA A 118 3.86 -20.89 11.45
C ALA A 118 4.45 -21.92 10.45
N ASN A 119 4.87 -21.46 9.28
CA ASN A 119 5.40 -22.28 8.20
C ASN A 119 6.94 -22.19 8.08
N LYS A 120 7.65 -21.72 9.11
CA LYS A 120 9.11 -21.52 9.07
C LYS A 120 9.88 -22.74 8.57
N ASP A 121 9.45 -23.93 8.94
CA ASP A 121 10.15 -25.21 8.64
C ASP A 121 10.16 -25.58 7.14
N ILE A 122 9.33 -24.93 6.29
CA ILE A 122 9.32 -25.22 4.85
C ILE A 122 10.43 -24.47 4.09
N PHE A 123 11.04 -23.48 4.73
CA PHE A 123 12.06 -22.64 4.10
C PHE A 123 13.44 -23.29 4.22
N LYS A 124 14.25 -23.13 3.18
CA LYS A 124 15.63 -23.61 3.13
C LYS A 124 16.58 -22.47 3.44
N GLU A 125 17.70 -22.83 4.06
CA GLU A 125 18.75 -21.86 4.40
C GLU A 125 18.16 -20.67 5.18
N ASN A 126 18.51 -19.46 4.83
CA ASN A 126 17.99 -18.21 5.40
C ASN A 126 16.83 -17.60 4.61
N ASN A 127 16.13 -18.40 3.78
CA ASN A 127 15.04 -17.88 2.93
C ASN A 127 13.83 -17.39 3.72
N TYR A 128 13.56 -17.95 4.91
CA TYR A 128 12.52 -17.44 5.79
C TYR A 128 12.82 -16.01 6.23
N GLU A 129 14.03 -15.79 6.73
CA GLU A 129 14.49 -14.48 7.21
C GLU A 129 14.47 -13.45 6.07
N LEU A 130 15.00 -13.81 4.90
CA LEU A 130 15.03 -12.95 3.72
C LEU A 130 13.63 -12.55 3.22
N ILE A 131 12.74 -13.52 3.05
CA ILE A 131 11.38 -13.25 2.53
C ILE A 131 10.58 -12.44 3.54
N LYS A 132 10.70 -12.75 4.84
CA LYS A 132 10.02 -12.00 5.89
C LYS A 132 10.55 -10.57 6.01
N ALA A 133 11.86 -10.39 5.99
CA ALA A 133 12.49 -9.06 6.02
C ALA A 133 12.07 -8.22 4.84
N GLU A 134 12.12 -8.77 3.63
CA GLU A 134 11.73 -8.09 2.41
C GLU A 134 10.24 -7.69 2.43
N ALA A 135 9.36 -8.56 2.89
CA ALA A 135 7.93 -8.29 3.04
C ALA A 135 7.67 -7.15 4.06
N LEU A 136 8.34 -7.18 5.22
CA LEU A 136 8.22 -6.13 6.24
C LEU A 136 8.74 -4.78 5.73
N ALA A 137 9.90 -4.77 5.08
CA ALA A 137 10.47 -3.56 4.48
C ALA A 137 9.54 -2.97 3.41
N LEU A 138 8.95 -3.82 2.56
CA LEU A 138 8.02 -3.39 1.53
C LEU A 138 6.72 -2.84 2.10
N ARG A 139 6.19 -3.45 3.19
CA ARG A 139 5.04 -2.91 3.92
C ARG A 139 5.32 -1.52 4.49
N ALA A 140 6.46 -1.35 5.13
CA ALA A 140 6.89 -0.05 5.66
C ALA A 140 7.06 0.98 4.55
N TYR A 141 7.69 0.61 3.45
CA TYR A 141 7.91 1.48 2.29
C TYR A 141 6.59 2.00 1.70
N CYS A 142 5.61 1.12 1.48
CA CYS A 142 4.30 1.53 0.98
C CYS A 142 3.55 2.43 1.97
N HIS A 143 3.60 2.13 3.27
CA HIS A 143 3.00 2.98 4.29
C HIS A 143 3.70 4.34 4.40
N PHE A 144 5.01 4.39 4.25
CA PHE A 144 5.75 5.66 4.22
C PHE A 144 5.29 6.55 3.06
N ASP A 145 5.11 5.98 1.88
CA ASP A 145 4.57 6.73 0.74
C ASP A 145 3.12 7.19 0.94
N ILE A 146 2.30 6.38 1.59
CA ILE A 146 0.95 6.79 2.00
C ILE A 146 1.02 7.96 2.99
N LEU A 147 1.91 7.88 3.99
CA LEU A 147 2.07 8.94 4.98
C LEU A 147 2.52 10.27 4.34
N ARG A 148 3.53 10.23 3.45
CA ARG A 148 4.07 11.45 2.84
C ARG A 148 3.15 12.10 1.80
N LEU A 149 2.25 11.33 1.16
CA LEU A 149 1.32 11.84 0.15
C LEU A 149 -0.05 12.23 0.74
N PHE A 150 -0.51 11.54 1.76
CA PHE A 150 -1.88 11.65 2.30
C PHE A 150 -1.92 12.02 3.78
N GLY A 151 -0.81 11.98 4.48
CA GLY A 151 -0.71 12.33 5.88
C GLY A 151 -0.42 13.80 6.12
N PRO A 152 -0.43 14.23 7.38
CA PRO A 152 -0.04 15.58 7.77
C PRO A 152 1.47 15.78 7.65
N THR A 153 1.88 17.04 7.50
CA THR A 153 3.30 17.38 7.58
C THR A 153 3.81 17.25 9.02
N PRO A 154 5.08 16.85 9.25
CA PRO A 154 5.64 16.70 10.59
C PRO A 154 5.56 17.97 11.46
N SER A 155 5.50 19.15 10.83
CA SER A 155 5.39 20.45 11.51
C SER A 155 3.96 20.79 11.94
N ASN A 156 2.96 20.05 11.48
CA ASN A 156 1.55 20.30 11.76
C ASN A 156 0.77 19.00 11.90
N VAL A 157 1.16 18.20 12.90
CA VAL A 157 0.53 16.91 13.19
C VAL A 157 -0.72 17.13 14.04
N PRO A 158 -1.93 16.71 13.59
CA PRO A 158 -3.13 16.76 14.40
C PRO A 158 -3.06 15.73 15.54
N ALA A 159 -3.82 15.99 16.61
CA ALA A 159 -3.98 15.01 17.69
C ALA A 159 -4.86 13.81 17.30
N ASP A 160 -5.69 13.98 16.25
CA ASP A 160 -6.63 12.97 15.79
C ASP A 160 -5.94 11.86 14.97
N ALA A 161 -6.66 10.76 14.82
CA ALA A 161 -6.26 9.65 13.95
C ALA A 161 -6.20 10.08 12.47
N ILE A 162 -5.11 9.74 11.78
CA ILE A 162 -4.80 10.25 10.44
C ILE A 162 -5.09 9.23 9.33
N LEU A 163 -4.46 8.06 9.42
CA LEU A 163 -4.42 7.02 8.39
C LEU A 163 -4.38 5.64 9.06
N PRO A 164 -4.85 4.58 8.39
CA PRO A 164 -4.67 3.22 8.88
C PRO A 164 -3.26 2.70 8.57
N TYR A 165 -2.62 2.03 9.54
CA TYR A 165 -1.46 1.18 9.31
C TYR A 165 -1.93 -0.28 9.30
N VAL A 166 -1.96 -0.90 8.11
CA VAL A 166 -2.62 -2.19 7.90
C VAL A 166 -1.60 -3.33 7.99
N LYS A 167 -1.79 -4.23 8.96
CA LYS A 167 -0.91 -5.38 9.22
C LYS A 167 -1.54 -6.74 8.92
N VAL A 168 -2.84 -6.75 8.66
CA VAL A 168 -3.61 -7.99 8.47
C VAL A 168 -4.44 -7.90 7.20
N VAL A 169 -4.72 -9.04 6.58
CA VAL A 169 -5.69 -9.13 5.50
C VAL A 169 -7.09 -9.17 6.13
N SER A 170 -7.95 -8.21 5.80
CA SER A 170 -9.29 -8.11 6.36
C SER A 170 -10.27 -7.49 5.36
N THR A 171 -11.51 -7.95 5.37
CA THR A 171 -12.64 -7.35 4.67
C THR A 171 -13.27 -6.19 5.45
N ALA A 172 -13.00 -6.12 6.76
CA ALA A 172 -13.48 -5.03 7.60
C ALA A 172 -12.70 -3.74 7.33
N PRO A 173 -13.35 -2.56 7.45
CA PRO A 173 -12.67 -1.29 7.34
C PRO A 173 -11.56 -1.16 8.39
N ASN A 174 -10.37 -0.73 7.96
CA ASN A 174 -9.24 -0.51 8.85
C ASN A 174 -9.40 0.82 9.60
N SER A 175 -9.23 0.80 10.91
CA SER A 175 -9.27 2.01 11.74
C SER A 175 -8.06 2.89 11.48
N LYS A 176 -8.28 4.19 11.43
CA LYS A 176 -7.21 5.18 11.44
C LYS A 176 -6.54 5.19 12.81
N ILE A 177 -5.25 5.48 12.83
CA ILE A 177 -4.43 5.62 14.04
C ILE A 177 -3.74 6.99 14.06
N THR A 178 -3.20 7.38 15.21
CA THR A 178 -2.47 8.64 15.37
C THR A 178 -1.17 8.64 14.55
N TYR A 179 -0.63 9.82 14.29
CA TYR A 179 0.65 9.98 13.60
C TYR A 179 1.78 9.21 14.32
N ARG A 180 1.81 9.29 15.67
CA ARG A 180 2.80 8.58 16.48
C ARG A 180 2.68 7.07 16.30
N GLU A 181 1.50 6.51 16.50
CA GLU A 181 1.27 5.07 16.32
C GLU A 181 1.62 4.61 14.90
N PHE A 182 1.32 5.44 13.88
CA PHE A 182 1.67 5.13 12.49
C PHE A 182 3.18 5.06 12.30
N THR A 183 3.92 6.06 12.78
CA THR A 183 5.38 6.09 12.66
C THR A 183 6.06 5.03 13.51
N ASP A 184 5.54 4.73 14.71
CA ASP A 184 6.06 3.65 15.57
C ASP A 184 5.88 2.28 14.89
N ASN A 185 4.75 2.03 14.23
CA ASN A 185 4.52 0.81 13.45
C ASN A 185 5.46 0.69 12.24
N LEU A 186 5.68 1.81 11.54
CA LEU A 186 6.60 1.86 10.40
C LEU A 186 8.04 1.54 10.84
N LEU A 187 8.50 2.16 11.91
CA LEU A 187 9.82 1.90 12.47
C LEU A 187 9.96 0.47 12.99
N ALA A 188 8.91 -0.08 13.61
CA ALA A 188 8.91 -1.46 14.07
C ALA A 188 9.08 -2.46 12.92
N ASP A 189 8.40 -2.25 11.79
CA ASP A 189 8.55 -3.10 10.60
C ASP A 189 9.97 -2.99 10.03
N LEU A 190 10.55 -1.80 9.94
CA LEU A 190 11.91 -1.60 9.44
C LEU A 190 12.97 -2.22 10.37
N THR A 191 12.84 -2.02 11.69
CA THR A 191 13.76 -2.59 12.68
C THR A 191 13.72 -4.12 12.66
N MET A 192 12.52 -4.70 12.55
CA MET A 192 12.39 -6.15 12.42
C MET A 192 13.00 -6.65 11.11
N ALA A 193 12.78 -5.95 10.00
CA ALA A 193 13.38 -6.32 8.72
C ALA A 193 14.91 -6.29 8.78
N GLU A 194 15.49 -5.24 9.38
CA GLU A 194 16.93 -5.10 9.58
C GLU A 194 17.48 -6.25 10.42
N SER A 195 16.87 -6.55 11.57
CA SER A 195 17.34 -7.63 12.44
C SER A 195 17.34 -9.00 11.78
N LEU A 196 16.40 -9.28 10.88
CA LEU A 196 16.34 -10.53 10.11
C LEU A 196 17.40 -10.62 9.01
N MET A 197 17.97 -9.50 8.57
CA MET A 197 19.00 -9.46 7.54
C MET A 197 20.41 -9.59 8.12
N ASP A 198 20.56 -9.40 9.42
CA ASP A 198 21.85 -9.52 10.15
C ASP A 198 22.13 -10.94 10.68
N GLU A 199 21.17 -11.87 10.54
CA GLU A 199 21.29 -13.30 10.88
C GLU A 199 21.82 -14.12 9.68
#